data_95b417c6377d3f71172d99545f63c813
#
_entry.id   95b417c6377d3f71172d99545f63c813
#
_cell.length_a   1.000
_cell.length_b   1.000
_cell.length_c   1.000
_cell.angle_alpha   90.00
_cell.angle_beta   90.00
_cell.angle_gamma   90.00
#
_symmetry.space_group_name_H-M   'P 1'
#
loop_
_entity.id
_entity.type
_entity.pdbx_description
1 polymer ?
#
loop_
_entity_poly.entity_id
_entity_poly.type
_entity_poly.pdbx_seq_one_letter_code
_entity_poly.pdbx_strand_id
1 'polypeptide(L)'
;MTHSEEETPEVINLEKYATESLSEEATEAVNDTLGADAEKIVALALHLQIDFEEAQEIEVSSYDNCVLEYGSEEYLVCTDSEADDKWNDDLDNYIDECILPEIPEMYRNYFDKYAWKLDAKQDGRGHSLSRYDGDEDEQTVLGTTYYIYRQN
;
A
#
# COMPACT_ATOMS: atom_id res chain seq x y z
N MET A 1 -8.75 -32.41 -30.75
CA MET A 1 -8.43 -31.81 -30.27
C MET A 1 -8.09 -31.42 -29.45
N THR A 2 -8.11 -31.33 -29.46
CA THR A 2 -7.64 -31.12 -28.83
C THR A 2 -7.70 -30.49 -28.04
N HIS A 3 -7.83 -30.12 -27.63
CA HIS A 3 -7.94 -29.35 -26.89
C HIS A 3 -7.34 -28.97 -25.81
N SER A 4 -6.63 -29.47 -25.79
CA SER A 4 -5.91 -29.17 -24.61
C SER A 4 -5.60 -27.70 -24.48
N GLU A 5 -5.32 -27.03 -25.53
CA GLU A 5 -5.13 -25.57 -25.43
C GLU A 5 -6.39 -24.89 -24.97
N GLU A 6 -7.53 -25.50 -25.21
CA GLU A 6 -8.78 -24.94 -24.69
C GLU A 6 -8.88 -25.06 -23.20
N GLU A 7 -8.19 -26.05 -22.64
CA GLU A 7 -8.23 -26.31 -21.23
C GLU A 7 -7.10 -25.61 -20.48
N THR A 8 -6.12 -25.12 -21.24
CA THR A 8 -5.02 -24.37 -20.61
C THR A 8 -5.53 -22.99 -20.18
N PRO A 9 -5.48 -22.68 -18.90
CA PRO A 9 -5.97 -21.39 -18.47
C PRO A 9 -5.13 -20.28 -19.11
N GLU A 10 -5.81 -19.23 -19.49
CA GLU A 10 -5.13 -18.05 -20.01
C GLU A 10 -4.29 -17.45 -18.89
N VAL A 11 -3.03 -17.14 -19.19
CA VAL A 11 -2.18 -16.47 -18.23
C VAL A 11 -2.64 -15.03 -18.12
N ILE A 12 -3.07 -14.66 -16.92
CA ILE A 12 -3.56 -13.31 -16.68
C ILE A 12 -2.39 -12.37 -16.47
N ASN A 13 -2.31 -11.34 -17.30
CA ASN A 13 -1.27 -10.34 -17.22
C ASN A 13 -1.75 -9.16 -16.35
N LEU A 14 -1.14 -9.00 -15.17
CA LEU A 14 -1.56 -7.97 -14.24
C LEU A 14 -1.28 -6.57 -14.76
N GLU A 15 -0.26 -6.38 -15.59
CA GLU A 15 0.00 -5.09 -16.19
C GLU A 15 -1.14 -4.68 -17.13
N LYS A 16 -1.69 -5.65 -17.86
CA LYS A 16 -2.84 -5.38 -18.70
C LYS A 16 -4.09 -5.09 -17.89
N TYR A 17 -4.25 -5.77 -16.77
CA TYR A 17 -5.33 -5.45 -15.84
C TYR A 17 -5.21 -3.99 -15.38
N ALA A 18 -4.03 -3.59 -14.97
CA ALA A 18 -3.80 -2.25 -14.43
C ALA A 18 -4.03 -1.15 -15.46
N THR A 19 -3.83 -1.44 -16.76
CA THR A 19 -3.99 -0.46 -17.83
C THR A 19 -5.32 -0.62 -18.59
N GLU A 20 -6.23 -1.43 -18.06
CA GLU A 20 -7.55 -1.69 -18.67
C GLU A 20 -7.45 -2.33 -20.04
N SER A 21 -6.35 -3.04 -20.29
CA SER A 21 -6.12 -3.73 -21.58
C SER A 21 -6.48 -5.20 -21.54
N LEU A 22 -6.89 -5.69 -20.38
CA LEU A 22 -7.30 -7.08 -20.22
C LEU A 22 -8.73 -7.25 -20.71
N SER A 23 -9.08 -8.45 -21.19
CA SER A 23 -10.44 -8.70 -21.62
C SER A 23 -11.40 -8.54 -20.45
N GLU A 24 -12.65 -8.24 -20.75
CA GLU A 24 -13.68 -8.06 -19.73
C GLU A 24 -13.84 -9.30 -18.88
N GLU A 25 -13.83 -10.46 -19.54
CA GLU A 25 -13.97 -11.75 -18.86
C GLU A 25 -12.81 -12.01 -17.90
N ALA A 26 -11.58 -11.75 -18.36
CA ALA A 26 -10.40 -11.93 -17.51
C ALA A 26 -10.35 -10.92 -16.38
N THR A 27 -10.80 -9.68 -16.64
CA THR A 27 -10.88 -8.65 -15.61
C THR A 27 -11.82 -9.08 -14.50
N GLU A 28 -13.00 -9.62 -14.86
CA GLU A 28 -13.94 -10.12 -13.87
C GLU A 28 -13.34 -11.27 -13.06
N ALA A 29 -12.59 -12.14 -13.72
CA ALA A 29 -11.94 -13.25 -13.03
C ALA A 29 -10.95 -12.76 -11.98
N VAL A 30 -10.17 -11.71 -12.29
CA VAL A 30 -9.25 -11.11 -11.34
C VAL A 30 -10.02 -10.53 -10.16
N ASN A 31 -11.06 -9.75 -10.44
CA ASN A 31 -11.84 -9.11 -9.39
C ASN A 31 -12.53 -10.13 -8.49
N ASP A 32 -13.08 -11.18 -9.05
CA ASP A 32 -13.75 -12.22 -8.28
C ASP A 32 -12.75 -12.98 -7.40
N THR A 33 -11.57 -13.24 -7.93
CA THR A 33 -10.54 -14.00 -7.21
C THR A 33 -9.91 -13.18 -6.09
N LEU A 34 -9.56 -11.92 -6.37
CA LEU A 34 -8.84 -11.08 -5.42
C LEU A 34 -9.76 -10.30 -4.47
N GLY A 35 -11.03 -10.14 -4.84
CA GLY A 35 -12.03 -9.55 -3.97
C GLY A 35 -12.01 -8.03 -3.95
N ALA A 36 -12.50 -7.46 -2.86
CA ALA A 36 -12.73 -6.02 -2.75
C ALA A 36 -11.44 -5.19 -2.83
N ASP A 37 -10.32 -5.77 -2.44
CA ASP A 37 -9.03 -5.07 -2.43
C ASP A 37 -8.17 -5.45 -3.63
N ALA A 38 -8.80 -5.90 -4.72
CA ALA A 38 -8.09 -6.37 -5.91
C ALA A 38 -7.07 -5.37 -6.43
N GLU A 39 -7.43 -4.08 -6.48
CA GLU A 39 -6.51 -3.07 -7.01
C GLU A 39 -5.25 -2.94 -6.15
N LYS A 40 -5.39 -2.97 -4.85
CA LYS A 40 -4.22 -2.88 -3.96
C LYS A 40 -3.36 -4.13 -4.06
N ILE A 41 -3.99 -5.29 -4.17
CA ILE A 41 -3.26 -6.55 -4.35
C ILE A 41 -2.49 -6.52 -5.65
N VAL A 42 -3.11 -6.05 -6.73
CA VAL A 42 -2.45 -5.94 -8.03
C VAL A 42 -1.29 -4.94 -7.96
N ALA A 43 -1.49 -3.80 -7.29
CA ALA A 43 -0.42 -2.81 -7.14
C ALA A 43 0.79 -3.43 -6.45
N LEU A 44 0.58 -4.17 -5.36
CA LEU A 44 1.68 -4.83 -4.67
C LEU A 44 2.31 -5.91 -5.53
N ALA A 45 1.51 -6.69 -6.23
CA ALA A 45 2.03 -7.74 -7.11
C ALA A 45 2.92 -7.17 -8.22
N LEU A 46 2.52 -6.04 -8.81
CA LEU A 46 3.33 -5.38 -9.82
C LEU A 46 4.64 -4.86 -9.24
N HIS A 47 4.59 -4.31 -8.03
CA HIS A 47 5.77 -3.84 -7.34
C HIS A 47 6.74 -5.00 -7.05
N LEU A 48 6.21 -6.13 -6.62
CA LEU A 48 7.01 -7.32 -6.32
C LEU A 48 7.40 -8.11 -7.56
N GLN A 49 6.80 -7.79 -8.70
CA GLN A 49 7.02 -8.49 -9.97
C GLN A 49 6.62 -9.96 -9.90
N ILE A 50 5.50 -10.21 -9.24
CA ILE A 50 4.93 -11.55 -9.16
C ILE A 50 3.68 -11.62 -10.07
N ASP A 51 3.30 -12.84 -10.44
CA ASP A 51 2.19 -13.04 -11.35
C ASP A 51 0.85 -13.16 -10.61
N PHE A 52 -0.23 -13.34 -11.37
CA PHE A 52 -1.57 -13.44 -10.81
C PHE A 52 -1.71 -14.62 -9.83
N GLU A 53 -1.08 -15.74 -10.16
CA GLU A 53 -1.17 -16.92 -9.31
C GLU A 53 -0.54 -16.64 -7.93
N GLU A 54 0.65 -16.05 -7.93
CA GLU A 54 1.33 -15.69 -6.68
C GLU A 54 0.62 -14.55 -5.96
N ALA A 55 0.01 -13.63 -6.70
CA ALA A 55 -0.73 -12.53 -6.10
C ALA A 55 -1.87 -13.01 -5.21
N GLN A 56 -2.39 -14.21 -5.48
CA GLN A 56 -3.46 -14.78 -4.68
C GLN A 56 -2.99 -15.15 -3.28
N GLU A 57 -1.69 -15.20 -3.06
CA GLU A 57 -1.12 -15.48 -1.74
C GLU A 57 -0.95 -14.22 -0.89
N ILE A 58 -1.21 -13.05 -1.46
CA ILE A 58 -1.16 -11.81 -0.71
C ILE A 58 -2.38 -11.74 0.20
N GLU A 59 -2.15 -11.48 1.48
CA GLU A 59 -3.22 -11.38 2.47
C GLU A 59 -3.43 -9.94 2.87
N VAL A 60 -4.69 -9.54 2.96
CA VAL A 60 -5.07 -8.19 3.38
C VAL A 60 -5.57 -8.28 4.82
N SER A 61 -5.09 -7.38 5.68
CA SER A 61 -5.51 -7.35 7.08
C SER A 61 -7.02 -7.10 7.17
N SER A 62 -7.67 -7.78 8.10
CA SER A 62 -9.12 -7.66 8.27
C SER A 62 -9.52 -6.34 8.93
N TYR A 63 -8.60 -5.65 9.57
CA TYR A 63 -8.91 -4.39 10.27
C TYR A 63 -8.28 -3.16 9.62
N ASP A 64 -7.39 -3.34 8.65
CA ASP A 64 -6.78 -2.23 7.94
C ASP A 64 -6.44 -2.68 6.52
N ASN A 65 -7.23 -2.25 5.55
CA ASN A 65 -7.07 -2.71 4.18
C ASN A 65 -5.85 -2.10 3.48
N CYS A 66 -5.08 -1.26 4.17
CA CYS A 66 -3.80 -0.80 3.67
C CYS A 66 -2.66 -1.76 4.03
N VAL A 67 -2.86 -2.65 4.99
CA VAL A 67 -1.84 -3.58 5.43
C VAL A 67 -1.95 -4.88 4.65
N LEU A 68 -0.94 -5.17 3.85
CA LEU A 68 -0.88 -6.38 3.02
C LEU A 68 0.37 -7.16 3.37
N GLU A 69 0.24 -8.50 3.37
CA GLU A 69 1.35 -9.40 3.65
C GLU A 69 1.58 -10.36 2.49
N TYR A 70 2.84 -10.58 2.18
CA TYR A 70 3.24 -11.59 1.20
C TYR A 70 4.42 -12.35 1.76
N GLY A 71 4.20 -13.63 2.07
CA GLY A 71 5.22 -14.40 2.77
C GLY A 71 5.42 -13.85 4.16
N SER A 72 6.66 -13.50 4.49
CA SER A 72 6.99 -12.90 5.79
C SER A 72 7.14 -11.39 5.70
N GLU A 73 6.87 -10.80 4.53
CA GLU A 73 7.03 -9.36 4.33
C GLU A 73 5.70 -8.66 4.46
N GLU A 74 5.70 -7.53 5.14
CA GLU A 74 4.51 -6.72 5.33
C GLU A 74 4.69 -5.38 4.62
N TYR A 75 3.61 -4.91 3.99
CA TYR A 75 3.60 -3.66 3.23
C TYR A 75 2.39 -2.82 3.58
N LEU A 76 2.55 -1.51 3.50
CA LEU A 76 1.41 -0.59 3.42
C LEU A 76 1.18 -0.30 1.95
N VAL A 77 -0.05 -0.46 1.50
CA VAL A 77 -0.45 -0.13 0.13
C VAL A 77 -1.62 0.83 0.23
N CYS A 78 -1.38 2.09 -0.10
CA CYS A 78 -2.31 3.18 0.20
C CYS A 78 -2.60 4.04 -1.01
N THR A 79 -3.81 4.58 -1.09
CA THR A 79 -4.05 5.72 -1.97
C THR A 79 -3.34 6.93 -1.39
N ASP A 80 -3.24 8.01 -2.17
CA ASP A 80 -2.59 9.23 -1.71
C ASP A 80 -3.23 9.75 -0.43
N SER A 81 -4.56 9.77 -0.38
CA SER A 81 -5.31 10.23 0.78
C SER A 81 -5.08 9.34 2.00
N GLU A 82 -5.08 8.03 1.81
CA GLU A 82 -4.83 7.09 2.90
C GLU A 82 -3.41 7.25 3.45
N ALA A 83 -2.46 7.45 2.56
CA ALA A 83 -1.07 7.63 2.97
C ALA A 83 -0.90 8.92 3.77
N ASP A 84 -1.53 10.01 3.34
CA ASP A 84 -1.49 11.27 4.07
C ASP A 84 -2.09 11.14 5.46
N ASP A 85 -3.21 10.44 5.57
CA ASP A 85 -3.86 10.23 6.87
C ASP A 85 -2.95 9.45 7.82
N LYS A 86 -2.33 8.38 7.30
CA LYS A 86 -1.41 7.59 8.12
C LYS A 86 -0.18 8.40 8.52
N TRP A 87 0.29 9.23 7.61
CA TRP A 87 1.44 10.09 7.87
C TRP A 87 1.14 11.09 9.00
N ASN A 88 -0.01 11.74 8.92
CA ASN A 88 -0.42 12.67 9.97
C ASN A 88 -0.59 11.96 11.31
N ASP A 89 -1.23 10.78 11.31
CA ASP A 89 -1.40 10.01 12.54
C ASP A 89 -0.05 9.59 13.13
N ASP A 90 0.88 9.17 12.28
CA ASP A 90 2.20 8.75 12.72
C ASP A 90 2.96 9.89 13.37
N LEU A 91 2.90 11.08 12.75
CA LEU A 91 3.56 12.26 13.29
C LEU A 91 2.90 12.73 14.60
N ASP A 92 1.56 12.67 14.66
CA ASP A 92 0.85 13.01 15.90
C ASP A 92 1.22 12.05 17.03
N ASN A 93 1.29 10.77 16.73
CA ASN A 93 1.67 9.76 17.73
C ASN A 93 3.10 9.99 18.21
N TYR A 94 4.00 10.34 17.32
CA TYR A 94 5.39 10.62 17.69
C TYR A 94 5.45 11.82 18.65
N ILE A 95 4.69 12.87 18.34
CA ILE A 95 4.63 14.04 19.21
C ILE A 95 4.12 13.65 20.59
N ASP A 96 3.02 12.89 20.64
CA ASP A 96 2.39 12.54 21.91
C ASP A 96 3.23 11.59 22.74
N GLU A 97 3.92 10.66 22.09
CA GLU A 97 4.65 9.62 22.79
C GLU A 97 6.12 9.93 23.04
N CYS A 98 6.74 10.74 22.17
CA CYS A 98 8.19 10.96 22.23
C CYS A 98 8.58 12.39 22.51
N ILE A 99 7.76 13.37 22.12
CA ILE A 99 8.13 14.79 22.28
C ILE A 99 7.50 15.41 23.52
N LEU A 100 6.17 15.35 23.63
CA LEU A 100 5.47 15.98 24.74
C LEU A 100 5.89 15.46 26.11
N PRO A 101 6.15 14.16 26.30
CA PRO A 101 6.62 13.67 27.60
C PRO A 101 7.95 14.26 28.04
N GLU A 102 8.79 14.71 27.09
CA GLU A 102 10.09 15.32 27.39
C GLU A 102 9.96 16.80 27.75
N ILE A 103 8.79 17.42 27.51
CA ILE A 103 8.54 18.82 27.81
C ILE A 103 7.83 18.89 29.14
N PRO A 104 8.29 19.75 30.08
CA PRO A 104 7.57 19.95 31.34
C PRO A 104 6.12 20.31 31.09
N GLU A 105 5.22 19.74 31.88
CA GLU A 105 3.78 19.84 31.66
C GLU A 105 3.30 21.28 31.46
N MET A 106 3.85 22.20 32.23
CA MET A 106 3.44 23.61 32.15
C MET A 106 3.79 24.27 30.83
N TYR A 107 4.69 23.68 30.04
CA TYR A 107 5.12 24.25 28.77
C TYR A 107 4.55 23.50 27.53
N ARG A 108 3.82 22.40 27.74
CA ARG A 108 3.33 21.58 26.61
C ARG A 108 2.38 22.34 25.71
N ASN A 109 1.61 23.28 26.29
CA ASN A 109 0.67 24.08 25.50
C ASN A 109 1.36 25.03 24.54
N TYR A 110 2.64 25.31 24.75
CA TYR A 110 3.42 26.21 23.89
C TYR A 110 4.09 25.45 22.72
N PHE A 111 4.01 24.15 22.72
CA PHE A 111 4.61 23.36 21.63
C PHE A 111 3.78 23.53 20.35
N ASP A 112 4.43 24.00 19.28
CA ASP A 112 3.78 24.25 18.01
C ASP A 112 3.80 22.96 17.16
N LYS A 113 2.75 22.15 17.28
CA LYS A 113 2.63 20.90 16.54
C LYS A 113 2.66 21.12 15.03
N TYR A 114 2.01 22.17 14.59
CA TYR A 114 1.91 22.45 13.15
C TYR A 114 3.29 22.72 12.55
N ALA A 115 4.06 23.60 13.20
CA ALA A 115 5.40 23.93 12.73
C ALA A 115 6.31 22.70 12.75
N TRP A 116 6.22 21.90 13.80
CA TRP A 116 7.02 20.69 13.91
C TRP A 116 6.67 19.71 12.79
N LYS A 117 5.38 19.52 12.50
CA LYS A 117 4.94 18.62 11.45
C LYS A 117 5.40 19.09 10.07
N LEU A 118 5.36 20.40 9.83
CA LEU A 118 5.86 20.94 8.56
C LEU A 118 7.34 20.62 8.36
N ASP A 119 8.11 20.74 9.42
CA ASP A 119 9.54 20.41 9.37
C ASP A 119 9.73 18.92 9.12
N ALA A 120 9.02 18.08 9.87
CA ALA A 120 9.14 16.63 9.74
C ALA A 120 8.76 16.16 8.35
N LYS A 121 7.77 16.82 7.73
CA LYS A 121 7.30 16.43 6.41
C LYS A 121 8.30 16.69 5.31
N GLN A 122 9.32 17.48 5.55
CA GLN A 122 10.37 17.71 4.56
C GLN A 122 11.19 16.45 4.29
N ASP A 123 11.21 15.51 5.22
CA ASP A 123 11.90 14.23 5.02
C ASP A 123 11.11 13.26 4.13
N GLY A 124 9.84 13.57 3.85
CA GLY A 124 8.99 12.77 2.96
C GLY A 124 8.18 11.70 3.68
N ARG A 125 7.09 11.29 3.01
CA ARG A 125 6.18 10.28 3.56
C ARG A 125 6.85 8.93 3.76
N GLY A 126 7.72 8.55 2.82
CA GLY A 126 8.42 7.28 2.90
C GLY A 126 9.27 7.18 4.16
N HIS A 127 9.88 8.29 4.57
CA HIS A 127 10.71 8.32 5.77
C HIS A 127 9.91 7.90 7.01
N SER A 128 8.65 8.32 7.09
CA SER A 128 7.79 7.98 8.23
C SER A 128 7.12 6.62 8.08
N LEU A 129 6.64 6.30 6.88
CA LEU A 129 5.77 5.15 6.67
C LEU A 129 6.49 3.87 6.28
N SER A 130 7.66 3.97 5.62
CA SER A 130 8.42 2.77 5.27
C SER A 130 9.46 2.49 6.35
N ARG A 131 9.15 1.50 7.18
CA ARG A 131 10.01 1.16 8.31
C ARG A 131 11.24 0.36 7.89
N TYR A 132 11.20 -0.22 6.70
CA TYR A 132 12.30 -1.06 6.23
C TYR A 132 13.39 -0.23 5.56
N ASP A 133 13.04 0.64 4.61
CA ASP A 133 14.03 1.34 3.79
C ASP A 133 13.81 2.85 3.65
N GLY A 134 12.70 3.37 4.18
CA GLY A 134 12.40 4.80 4.08
C GLY A 134 11.92 5.25 2.71
N ASP A 135 11.65 4.31 1.81
CA ASP A 135 11.27 4.62 0.43
C ASP A 135 9.76 4.61 0.22
N GLU A 136 9.30 5.44 -0.71
CA GLU A 136 7.92 5.45 -1.17
C GLU A 136 7.94 4.99 -2.62
N ASP A 137 7.28 3.87 -2.90
CA ASP A 137 7.16 3.35 -4.27
C ASP A 137 5.74 3.56 -4.77
N GLU A 138 5.56 3.59 -6.10
CA GLU A 138 4.27 3.88 -6.71
C GLU A 138 3.92 2.83 -7.74
N GLN A 139 2.62 2.49 -7.79
CA GLN A 139 2.06 1.67 -8.86
C GLN A 139 0.68 2.20 -9.19
N THR A 140 0.41 2.40 -10.47
CA THR A 140 -0.89 2.88 -10.92
C THR A 140 -1.71 1.69 -11.43
N VAL A 141 -2.91 1.55 -10.90
CA VAL A 141 -3.83 0.46 -11.28
C VAL A 141 -5.18 1.09 -11.60
N LEU A 142 -5.64 0.88 -12.83
CA LEU A 142 -6.94 1.39 -13.30
C LEU A 142 -7.12 2.88 -13.02
N GLY A 143 -6.06 3.65 -13.26
CA GLY A 143 -6.10 5.11 -13.10
C GLY A 143 -5.85 5.62 -11.69
N THR A 144 -5.76 4.76 -10.71
CA THR A 144 -5.49 5.16 -9.32
C THR A 144 -4.04 4.82 -9.00
N THR A 145 -3.31 5.78 -8.44
CA THR A 145 -1.93 5.55 -8.01
C THR A 145 -1.95 5.08 -6.56
N TYR A 146 -1.27 3.98 -6.32
CA TYR A 146 -1.10 3.42 -4.98
C TYR A 146 0.35 3.59 -4.54
N TYR A 147 0.53 3.94 -3.28
CA TYR A 147 1.84 4.17 -2.69
C TYR A 147 2.17 3.00 -1.77
N ILE A 148 3.37 2.46 -1.92
CA ILE A 148 3.77 1.21 -1.29
C ILE A 148 4.96 1.47 -0.36
N TYR A 149 4.83 1.02 0.89
CA TYR A 149 5.85 1.21 1.92
C TYR A 149 6.14 -0.13 2.58
N ARG A 150 7.36 -0.60 2.45
CA ARG A 150 7.76 -1.86 3.06
C ARG A 150 7.98 -1.69 4.55
N GLN A 151 7.50 -2.62 5.36
CA GLN A 151 7.54 -2.52 6.82
C GLN A 151 8.64 -3.34 7.48
N ASN A 152 9.07 -4.44 6.84
CA ASN A 152 10.10 -5.31 7.45
C ASN A 152 11.01 -5.99 6.44
#